data_f9932bed71be0ea330005774962a78d3
#
_entry.id   f9932bed71be0ea330005774962a78d3
#
_cell.length_a   1.000
_cell.length_b   1.000
_cell.length_c   1.000
_cell.angle_alpha   90.00
_cell.angle_beta   90.00
_cell.angle_gamma   90.00
#
_symmetry.space_group_name_H-M   'P 1'
#
loop_
_entity.id
_entity.type
_entity.pdbx_description
1 polymer ?
#
loop_
_entity_poly.entity_id
_entity_poly.type
_entity_poly.pdbx_seq_one_letter_code
_entity_poly.pdbx_strand_id
1 'polypeptide(L)'
;MSGGRVELGLGTGYHQGEHLAYGIPFPSVPERFERLEEQLGIVTGLWTTRAGGQFIWQGVHYQLSVRGDLPRTVQQPHPPIIVGGSGRRRTPALAARFASEFNIGLHSAAEARAQYERVRRACEAVGRDPAQIGMSGVLIACCGSNEREVARRARSIGMPLEQLSAAAAAGTPAQVIERCAEGQEAGAETLYLQIRDLDDHDHLRLIGEQVLPYLA
;
A
#
# COMPACT_ATOMS: atom_id res chain seq x y z
N MET A 1 5.27 -14.11 -17.40
CA MET A 1 3.83 -14.21 -17.06
C MET A 1 3.15 -12.84 -17.05
N SER A 2 3.56 -11.84 -16.24
CA SER A 2 2.88 -10.53 -16.17
C SER A 2 3.27 -9.54 -17.29
N GLY A 3 4.35 -9.76 -18.03
CA GLY A 3 4.88 -8.80 -19.00
C GLY A 3 5.37 -7.49 -18.34
N GLY A 4 5.83 -7.55 -17.09
CA GLY A 4 6.35 -6.38 -16.38
C GLY A 4 5.29 -5.53 -15.67
N ARG A 5 4.15 -6.11 -15.28
CA ARG A 5 3.07 -5.41 -14.57
C ARG A 5 3.01 -5.69 -13.06
N VAL A 6 4.02 -6.39 -12.51
CA VAL A 6 4.02 -6.72 -11.08
C VAL A 6 4.64 -5.60 -10.28
N GLU A 7 4.02 -5.28 -9.16
CA GLU A 7 4.55 -4.43 -8.10
C GLU A 7 4.54 -5.20 -6.79
N LEU A 8 5.49 -4.92 -5.92
CA LEU A 8 5.61 -5.59 -4.63
C LEU A 8 5.28 -4.62 -3.49
N GLY A 9 4.12 -4.80 -2.86
CA GLY A 9 3.74 -4.06 -1.65
C GLY A 9 4.21 -4.77 -0.37
N LEU A 10 4.96 -4.07 0.47
CA LEU A 10 5.44 -4.57 1.75
C LEU A 10 5.19 -3.59 2.89
N GLY A 11 4.89 -4.15 4.06
CA GLY A 11 4.75 -3.43 5.32
C GLY A 11 5.08 -4.33 6.50
N THR A 12 5.07 -3.77 7.70
CA THR A 12 5.45 -4.51 8.92
C THR A 12 4.40 -5.54 9.38
N GLY A 13 3.24 -5.60 8.73
CA GLY A 13 2.08 -6.32 9.26
C GLY A 13 1.43 -5.56 10.44
N TYR A 14 0.13 -5.65 10.59
CA TYR A 14 -0.59 -4.95 11.68
C TYR A 14 -1.66 -5.82 12.34
N HIS A 15 -2.15 -6.86 11.68
CA HIS A 15 -3.28 -7.64 12.16
C HIS A 15 -2.83 -8.91 12.90
N GLN A 16 -2.72 -8.81 14.23
CA GLN A 16 -2.28 -9.92 15.08
C GLN A 16 -3.17 -11.16 14.95
N GLY A 17 -4.49 -10.97 14.76
CA GLY A 17 -5.44 -12.07 14.62
C GLY A 17 -5.14 -12.97 13.41
N GLU A 18 -4.71 -12.41 12.27
CA GLU A 18 -4.32 -13.20 11.11
C GLU A 18 -3.05 -14.03 11.39
N HIS A 19 -2.06 -13.42 12.03
CA HIS A 19 -0.84 -14.14 12.42
C HIS A 19 -1.16 -15.33 13.33
N LEU A 20 -2.02 -15.12 14.33
CA LEU A 20 -2.45 -16.19 15.22
C LEU A 20 -3.22 -17.27 14.49
N ALA A 21 -4.14 -16.90 13.59
CA ALA A 21 -4.94 -17.85 12.82
C ALA A 21 -4.09 -18.77 11.94
N TYR A 22 -2.97 -18.27 11.41
CA TYR A 22 -2.06 -19.02 10.55
C TYR A 22 -0.84 -19.60 11.28
N GLY A 23 -0.75 -19.47 12.61
CA GLY A 23 0.38 -19.94 13.38
C GLY A 23 1.69 -19.20 13.09
N ILE A 24 1.62 -17.98 12.57
CA ILE A 24 2.78 -17.15 12.23
C ILE A 24 3.12 -16.27 13.44
N PRO A 25 4.38 -16.22 13.90
CA PRO A 25 4.78 -15.33 14.97
C PRO A 25 4.45 -13.86 14.69
N PHE A 26 3.96 -13.14 15.70
CA PHE A 26 3.73 -11.71 15.64
C PHE A 26 4.69 -10.98 16.61
N PRO A 27 5.91 -10.74 16.19
CA PRO A 27 6.93 -10.15 17.07
C PRO A 27 6.65 -8.68 17.38
N SER A 28 7.48 -8.10 18.24
CA SER A 28 7.37 -6.70 18.63
C SER A 28 7.46 -5.75 17.42
N VAL A 29 6.90 -4.56 17.55
CA VAL A 29 6.97 -3.54 16.48
C VAL A 29 8.41 -3.24 16.05
N PRO A 30 9.40 -3.06 16.96
CA PRO A 30 10.80 -2.89 16.56
C PRO A 30 11.33 -4.04 15.70
N GLU A 31 11.12 -5.27 16.11
CA GLU A 31 11.57 -6.45 15.39
C GLU A 31 10.91 -6.59 14.01
N ARG A 32 9.61 -6.30 13.90
CA ARG A 32 8.91 -6.32 12.61
C ARG A 32 9.49 -5.30 11.63
N PHE A 33 9.92 -4.13 12.10
CA PHE A 33 10.62 -3.15 11.28
C PHE A 33 12.03 -3.60 10.88
N GLU A 34 12.77 -4.24 11.77
CA GLU A 34 14.09 -4.79 11.46
C GLU A 34 13.98 -5.87 10.38
N ARG A 35 13.03 -6.78 10.54
CA ARG A 35 12.73 -7.81 9.54
C ARG A 35 12.33 -7.22 8.18
N LEU A 36 11.45 -6.20 8.16
CA LEU A 36 11.05 -5.52 6.93
C LEU A 36 12.25 -4.85 6.23
N GLU A 37 13.13 -4.20 6.98
CA GLU A 37 14.32 -3.57 6.42
C GLU A 37 15.25 -4.59 5.76
N GLU A 38 15.51 -5.71 6.45
CA GLU A 38 16.30 -6.80 5.88
C GLU A 38 15.62 -7.43 4.65
N GLN A 39 14.31 -7.66 4.70
CA GLN A 39 13.55 -8.21 3.57
C GLN A 39 13.61 -7.30 2.33
N LEU A 40 13.45 -5.99 2.51
CA LEU A 40 13.58 -5.03 1.41
C LEU A 40 14.99 -5.06 0.80
N GLY A 41 16.03 -5.09 1.64
CA GLY A 41 17.42 -5.23 1.18
C GLY A 41 17.69 -6.55 0.47
N ILE A 42 17.16 -7.66 0.98
CA ILE A 42 17.30 -8.98 0.39
C ILE A 42 16.61 -9.04 -0.97
N VAL A 43 15.35 -8.63 -1.06
CA VAL A 43 14.58 -8.71 -2.31
C VAL A 43 15.19 -7.85 -3.39
N THR A 44 15.54 -6.60 -3.09
CA THR A 44 16.21 -5.72 -4.04
C THR A 44 17.58 -6.25 -4.47
N GLY A 45 18.36 -6.77 -3.53
CA GLY A 45 19.66 -7.39 -3.81
C GLY A 45 19.56 -8.62 -4.70
N LEU A 46 18.61 -9.51 -4.43
CA LEU A 46 18.36 -10.68 -5.27
C LEU A 46 17.96 -10.29 -6.71
N TRP A 47 17.05 -9.32 -6.86
CA TRP A 47 16.59 -8.87 -8.18
C TRP A 47 17.67 -8.18 -9.01
N THR A 48 18.58 -7.49 -8.36
CA THR A 48 19.67 -6.75 -9.03
C THR A 48 20.95 -7.56 -9.22
N THR A 49 21.04 -8.74 -8.59
CA THR A 49 22.21 -9.61 -8.75
C THR A 49 22.33 -10.11 -10.19
N ARG A 50 23.51 -9.97 -10.79
CA ARG A 50 23.79 -10.38 -12.18
C ARG A 50 23.70 -11.90 -12.35
N ALA A 51 23.43 -12.37 -13.58
CA ALA A 51 23.47 -13.80 -13.90
C ALA A 51 24.83 -14.41 -13.56
N GLY A 52 24.83 -15.58 -12.94
CA GLY A 52 26.03 -16.25 -12.45
C GLY A 52 26.69 -15.59 -11.23
N GLY A 53 26.13 -14.48 -10.74
CA GLY A 53 26.60 -13.80 -9.54
C GLY A 53 26.23 -14.52 -8.25
N GLN A 54 26.73 -14.02 -7.15
CA GLN A 54 26.38 -14.48 -5.81
C GLN A 54 25.80 -13.31 -5.02
N PHE A 55 24.67 -13.53 -4.35
CA PHE A 55 24.11 -12.63 -3.37
C PHE A 55 24.30 -13.21 -1.97
N ILE A 56 24.89 -12.44 -1.08
CA ILE A 56 25.10 -12.81 0.31
C ILE A 56 24.43 -11.74 1.19
N TRP A 57 23.63 -12.17 2.15
CA TRP A 57 23.07 -11.33 3.20
C TRP A 57 23.45 -11.89 4.56
N GLN A 58 23.95 -11.04 5.44
CA GLN A 58 24.32 -11.37 6.82
C GLN A 58 23.62 -10.38 7.75
N GLY A 59 22.33 -10.62 8.00
CA GLY A 59 21.52 -9.79 8.87
C GLY A 59 21.35 -10.40 10.27
N VAL A 60 20.59 -9.73 11.09
CA VAL A 60 20.21 -10.20 12.43
C VAL A 60 19.13 -11.28 12.33
N HIS A 61 18.16 -11.08 11.44
CA HIS A 61 16.99 -11.96 11.29
C HIS A 61 17.12 -12.92 10.11
N TYR A 62 17.90 -12.58 9.10
CA TYR A 62 18.08 -13.39 7.91
C TYR A 62 19.54 -13.54 7.55
N GLN A 63 19.94 -14.78 7.20
CA GLN A 63 21.26 -15.09 6.69
C GLN A 63 21.08 -16.00 5.48
N LEU A 64 21.58 -15.57 4.33
CA LEU A 64 21.48 -16.33 3.11
C LEU A 64 22.68 -16.11 2.20
N SER A 65 22.98 -17.13 1.42
CA SER A 65 23.94 -17.10 0.34
C SER A 65 23.31 -17.79 -0.85
N VAL A 66 22.98 -17.01 -1.87
CA VAL A 66 22.30 -17.49 -3.07
C VAL A 66 23.27 -17.31 -4.24
N ARG A 67 23.53 -18.41 -4.94
CA ARG A 67 24.34 -18.41 -6.16
C ARG A 67 23.46 -18.91 -7.30
N GLY A 68 23.55 -18.28 -8.44
CA GLY A 68 23.04 -18.83 -9.66
C GLY A 68 21.93 -18.03 -10.35
N ASP A 69 21.17 -18.76 -11.16
CA ASP A 69 20.29 -18.20 -12.17
C ASP A 69 18.89 -17.95 -11.61
N LEU A 70 18.77 -16.92 -10.79
CA LEU A 70 17.44 -16.43 -10.39
C LEU A 70 16.71 -15.87 -11.62
N PRO A 71 15.39 -16.10 -11.72
CA PRO A 71 14.58 -15.52 -12.78
C PRO A 71 14.77 -14.01 -12.84
N ARG A 72 15.10 -13.51 -14.03
CA ARG A 72 15.27 -12.08 -14.25
C ARG A 72 13.94 -11.36 -14.25
N THR A 73 13.92 -10.20 -13.63
CA THR A 73 12.77 -9.29 -13.70
C THR A 73 12.73 -8.62 -15.08
N VAL A 74 11.53 -8.44 -15.63
CA VAL A 74 11.32 -7.69 -16.87
C VAL A 74 11.50 -6.20 -16.61
N GLN A 75 11.02 -5.73 -15.45
CA GLN A 75 11.18 -4.34 -15.02
C GLN A 75 12.62 -4.09 -14.55
N GLN A 76 13.15 -2.92 -14.89
CA GLN A 76 14.51 -2.52 -14.54
C GLN A 76 14.49 -1.26 -13.66
N PRO A 77 15.33 -1.20 -12.61
CA PRO A 77 16.29 -2.23 -12.17
C PRO A 77 15.63 -3.45 -11.54
N HIS A 78 14.37 -3.35 -11.10
CA HIS A 78 13.55 -4.40 -10.51
C HIS A 78 12.07 -3.96 -10.53
N PRO A 79 11.09 -4.83 -10.20
CA PRO A 79 9.71 -4.45 -10.01
C PRO A 79 9.57 -3.29 -9.00
N PRO A 80 8.66 -2.34 -9.23
CA PRO A 80 8.40 -1.28 -8.26
C PRO A 80 8.07 -1.85 -6.88
N ILE A 81 8.54 -1.17 -5.84
CA ILE A 81 8.26 -1.52 -4.44
C ILE A 81 7.34 -0.47 -3.85
N ILE A 82 6.25 -0.91 -3.25
CA ILE A 82 5.32 -0.09 -2.49
C ILE A 82 5.60 -0.34 -1.01
N VAL A 83 5.97 0.70 -0.27
CA VAL A 83 6.12 0.62 1.19
C VAL A 83 4.92 1.27 1.85
N GLY A 84 4.21 0.50 2.69
CA GLY A 84 3.00 0.97 3.36
C GLY A 84 3.14 1.11 4.87
N GLY A 85 2.38 2.05 5.44
CA GLY A 85 2.20 2.17 6.88
C GLY A 85 2.18 3.58 7.44
N SER A 86 1.69 3.71 8.69
CA SER A 86 1.49 4.99 9.39
C SER A 86 2.61 5.35 10.37
N GLY A 87 3.70 4.58 10.43
CA GLY A 87 4.83 4.84 11.31
C GLY A 87 5.50 6.18 11.00
N ARG A 88 5.75 6.99 12.05
CA ARG A 88 6.21 8.39 11.87
C ARG A 88 7.69 8.53 11.53
N ARG A 89 8.53 7.53 11.77
CA ARG A 89 9.99 7.58 11.60
C ARG A 89 10.51 6.47 10.68
N ARG A 90 10.33 5.20 11.07
CA ARG A 90 10.89 4.06 10.32
C ARG A 90 10.23 3.87 8.96
N THR A 91 8.90 4.01 8.87
CA THR A 91 8.20 3.86 7.58
C THR A 91 8.67 4.88 6.54
N PRO A 92 8.73 6.21 6.82
CA PRO A 92 9.30 7.18 5.89
C PRO A 92 10.74 6.88 5.50
N ALA A 93 11.58 6.46 6.44
CA ALA A 93 12.99 6.13 6.16
C ALA A 93 13.13 4.92 5.22
N LEU A 94 12.32 3.87 5.40
CA LEU A 94 12.31 2.71 4.52
C LEU A 94 11.74 3.07 3.14
N ALA A 95 10.67 3.86 3.08
CA ALA A 95 10.11 4.35 1.82
C ALA A 95 11.14 5.15 1.03
N ALA A 96 11.83 6.09 1.66
CA ALA A 96 12.86 6.90 1.03
C ALA A 96 14.02 6.07 0.43
N ARG A 97 14.37 4.94 1.05
CA ARG A 97 15.46 4.07 0.60
C ARG A 97 15.06 3.08 -0.48
N PHE A 98 13.86 2.53 -0.43
CA PHE A 98 13.50 1.35 -1.21
C PHE A 98 12.28 1.53 -2.11
N ALA A 99 11.36 2.45 -1.77
CA ALA A 99 10.06 2.48 -2.41
C ALA A 99 10.05 3.31 -3.71
N SER A 100 9.31 2.83 -4.70
CA SER A 100 8.85 3.62 -5.84
C SER A 100 7.54 4.32 -5.52
N GLU A 101 6.78 3.79 -4.53
CA GLU A 101 5.51 4.33 -4.08
C GLU A 101 5.38 4.16 -2.57
N PHE A 102 4.86 5.19 -1.90
CA PHE A 102 4.47 5.14 -0.50
C PHE A 102 2.95 5.10 -0.39
N ASN A 103 2.43 4.11 0.37
CA ASN A 103 0.99 3.91 0.53
C ASN A 103 0.54 4.10 1.98
N ILE A 104 -0.62 4.76 2.17
CA ILE A 104 -1.24 4.93 3.49
C ILE A 104 -2.76 4.75 3.43
N GLY A 105 -3.37 4.27 4.52
CA GLY A 105 -4.82 4.34 4.71
C GLY A 105 -5.30 5.78 4.83
N LEU A 106 -6.21 6.21 3.97
CA LEU A 106 -6.76 7.56 3.95
C LEU A 106 -7.91 7.74 4.95
N HIS A 107 -7.64 7.50 6.23
CA HIS A 107 -8.64 7.73 7.28
C HIS A 107 -8.85 9.23 7.55
N SER A 108 -7.82 10.05 7.36
CA SER A 108 -7.85 11.50 7.53
C SER A 108 -6.93 12.16 6.49
N ALA A 109 -7.45 13.13 5.75
CA ALA A 109 -6.67 13.91 4.77
C ALA A 109 -5.50 14.66 5.46
N ALA A 110 -5.70 15.19 6.66
CA ALA A 110 -4.65 15.88 7.40
C ALA A 110 -3.51 14.94 7.84
N GLU A 111 -3.85 13.73 8.29
CA GLU A 111 -2.85 12.72 8.65
C GLU A 111 -2.09 12.21 7.42
N ALA A 112 -2.79 11.99 6.31
CA ALA A 112 -2.16 11.59 5.05
C ALA A 112 -1.18 12.65 4.56
N ARG A 113 -1.59 13.91 4.49
CA ARG A 113 -0.71 15.03 4.13
C ARG A 113 0.54 15.10 5.01
N ALA A 114 0.35 15.00 6.33
CA ALA A 114 1.47 15.01 7.26
C ALA A 114 2.42 13.81 7.07
N GLN A 115 1.91 12.67 6.67
CA GLN A 115 2.72 11.48 6.44
C GLN A 115 3.46 11.55 5.10
N TYR A 116 2.83 12.03 4.03
CA TYR A 116 3.49 12.28 2.75
C TYR A 116 4.65 13.28 2.92
N GLU A 117 4.44 14.34 3.70
CA GLU A 117 5.48 15.31 4.00
C GLU A 117 6.66 14.68 4.77
N ARG A 118 6.41 13.74 5.71
CA ARG A 118 7.49 12.99 6.37
C ARG A 118 8.29 12.15 5.40
N VAL A 119 7.63 11.55 4.41
CA VAL A 119 8.31 10.76 3.37
C VAL A 119 9.17 11.65 2.48
N ARG A 120 8.65 12.81 2.05
CA ARG A 120 9.42 13.78 1.25
C ARG A 120 10.69 14.23 1.98
N ARG A 121 10.57 14.61 3.25
CA ARG A 121 11.73 14.97 4.09
C ARG A 121 12.71 13.81 4.28
N ALA A 122 12.21 12.59 4.39
CA ALA A 122 13.09 11.43 4.49
C ALA A 122 13.86 11.18 3.18
N CYS A 123 13.25 11.45 2.02
CA CYS A 123 13.95 11.42 0.74
C CYS A 123 15.07 12.48 0.68
N GLU A 124 14.76 13.71 1.04
CA GLU A 124 15.74 14.81 1.11
C GLU A 124 16.93 14.47 2.02
N ALA A 125 16.63 13.87 3.19
CA ALA A 125 17.66 13.48 4.15
C ALA A 125 18.65 12.42 3.64
N VAL A 126 18.26 11.64 2.64
CA VAL A 126 19.13 10.64 1.99
C VAL A 126 19.61 11.08 0.61
N GLY A 127 19.39 12.34 0.23
CA GLY A 127 19.80 12.89 -1.06
C GLY A 127 18.98 12.38 -2.26
N ARG A 128 17.78 11.85 -2.02
CA ARG A 128 16.86 11.41 -3.06
C ARG A 128 15.86 12.52 -3.38
N ASP A 129 15.62 12.75 -4.68
CA ASP A 129 14.55 13.64 -5.11
C ASP A 129 13.18 13.09 -4.67
N PRO A 130 12.39 13.85 -3.87
CA PRO A 130 11.05 13.44 -3.45
C PRO A 130 10.08 13.17 -4.60
N ALA A 131 10.28 13.76 -5.78
CA ALA A 131 9.47 13.51 -6.96
C ALA A 131 9.64 12.09 -7.57
N GLN A 132 10.64 11.35 -7.12
CA GLN A 132 10.88 9.96 -7.56
C GLN A 132 10.07 8.92 -6.78
N ILE A 133 9.21 9.35 -5.85
CA ILE A 133 8.35 8.47 -5.08
C ILE A 133 6.90 8.91 -5.19
N GLY A 134 6.07 8.06 -5.77
CA GLY A 134 4.62 8.30 -5.84
C GLY A 134 3.97 8.23 -4.46
N MET A 135 2.96 9.06 -4.23
CA MET A 135 2.17 9.04 -3.01
C MET A 135 0.80 8.43 -3.30
N SER A 136 0.44 7.40 -2.56
CA SER A 136 -0.85 6.75 -2.75
C SER A 136 -1.63 6.57 -1.46
N GLY A 137 -2.93 6.41 -1.63
CA GLY A 137 -3.82 6.14 -0.52
C GLY A 137 -4.77 4.99 -0.78
N VAL A 138 -5.19 4.29 0.27
CA VAL A 138 -6.21 3.26 0.18
C VAL A 138 -7.45 3.66 0.95
N LEU A 139 -8.62 3.50 0.33
CA LEU A 139 -9.94 3.70 0.90
C LEU A 139 -10.77 2.42 0.72
N ILE A 140 -11.47 2.01 1.78
CA ILE A 140 -12.52 1.02 1.61
C ILE A 140 -13.65 1.67 0.80
N ALA A 141 -14.10 1.04 -0.27
CA ALA A 141 -15.22 1.54 -1.05
C ALA A 141 -16.54 0.88 -0.59
N CYS A 142 -17.55 1.72 -0.38
CA CYS A 142 -18.92 1.30 -0.09
C CYS A 142 -19.90 2.22 -0.83
N CYS A 143 -19.95 2.10 -2.16
CA CYS A 143 -20.77 2.94 -3.04
C CYS A 143 -22.16 2.32 -3.25
N GLY A 144 -23.19 3.13 -3.31
CA GLY A 144 -24.55 2.71 -3.67
C GLY A 144 -25.27 3.78 -4.46
N SER A 145 -26.18 3.40 -5.37
CA SER A 145 -26.99 4.37 -6.13
C SER A 145 -27.96 5.17 -5.25
N ASN A 146 -28.19 4.69 -4.02
CA ASN A 146 -29.02 5.33 -3.00
C ASN A 146 -28.61 4.83 -1.60
N GLU A 147 -29.09 5.51 -0.55
CA GLU A 147 -28.78 5.19 0.85
C GLU A 147 -29.13 3.74 1.25
N ARG A 148 -30.20 3.18 0.69
CA ARG A 148 -30.62 1.80 0.97
C ARG A 148 -29.55 0.80 0.48
N GLU A 149 -29.00 1.01 -0.69
CA GLU A 149 -27.92 0.18 -1.23
C GLU A 149 -26.63 0.36 -0.44
N VAL A 150 -26.26 1.59 -0.09
CA VAL A 150 -25.10 1.86 0.77
C VAL A 150 -25.23 1.10 2.09
N ALA A 151 -26.39 1.21 2.75
CA ALA A 151 -26.65 0.50 4.01
C ALA A 151 -26.65 -1.04 3.86
N ARG A 152 -27.10 -1.57 2.70
CA ARG A 152 -27.01 -3.01 2.40
C ARG A 152 -25.54 -3.45 2.29
N ARG A 153 -24.75 -2.73 1.52
CA ARG A 153 -23.32 -3.02 1.32
C ARG A 153 -22.51 -2.86 2.59
N ALA A 154 -22.78 -1.85 3.39
CA ALA A 154 -22.16 -1.68 4.71
C ALA A 154 -22.37 -2.91 5.62
N ARG A 155 -23.58 -3.47 5.63
CA ARG A 155 -23.87 -4.72 6.37
C ARG A 155 -23.11 -5.92 5.81
N SER A 156 -23.01 -6.06 4.49
CA SER A 156 -22.25 -7.15 3.85
C SER A 156 -20.74 -7.05 4.20
N ILE A 157 -20.21 -5.84 4.24
CA ILE A 157 -18.83 -5.57 4.65
C ILE A 157 -18.59 -5.85 6.14
N GLY A 158 -19.65 -5.89 6.94
CA GLY A 158 -19.57 -6.12 8.38
C GLY A 158 -19.08 -4.90 9.18
N MET A 159 -19.22 -3.70 8.62
CA MET A 159 -18.83 -2.44 9.28
C MET A 159 -20.05 -1.51 9.47
N PRO A 160 -20.20 -0.88 10.64
CA PRO A 160 -21.21 0.15 10.83
C PRO A 160 -21.06 1.29 9.83
N LEU A 161 -22.18 1.79 9.29
CA LEU A 161 -22.18 2.85 8.29
C LEU A 161 -21.48 4.12 8.79
N GLU A 162 -21.62 4.46 10.06
CA GLU A 162 -20.94 5.61 10.69
C GLU A 162 -19.42 5.49 10.62
N GLN A 163 -18.88 4.28 10.84
CA GLN A 163 -17.44 4.03 10.74
C GLN A 163 -16.97 4.11 9.28
N LEU A 164 -17.77 3.58 8.35
CA LEU A 164 -17.45 3.68 6.92
C LEU A 164 -17.50 5.13 6.45
N SER A 165 -18.49 5.91 6.84
CA SER A 165 -18.60 7.32 6.45
C SER A 165 -17.45 8.17 6.97
N ALA A 166 -16.87 7.80 8.12
CA ALA A 166 -15.75 8.55 8.70
C ALA A 166 -14.38 8.18 8.10
N ALA A 167 -14.20 6.95 7.61
CA ALA A 167 -12.88 6.41 7.28
C ALA A 167 -12.77 5.79 5.87
N ALA A 168 -13.87 5.76 5.12
CA ALA A 168 -13.96 5.07 3.84
C ALA A 168 -14.54 5.98 2.75
N ALA A 169 -14.46 5.56 1.49
CA ALA A 169 -15.23 6.13 0.39
C ALA A 169 -16.62 5.50 0.38
N ALA A 170 -17.50 5.99 1.25
CA ALA A 170 -18.84 5.44 1.49
C ALA A 170 -19.93 6.45 1.14
N GLY A 171 -20.96 6.02 0.40
CA GLY A 171 -22.08 6.85 0.02
C GLY A 171 -22.53 6.66 -1.43
N THR A 172 -23.23 7.65 -1.95
CA THR A 172 -23.57 7.74 -3.37
C THR A 172 -22.33 7.98 -4.24
N PRO A 173 -22.37 7.75 -5.56
CA PRO A 173 -21.22 8.04 -6.44
C PRO A 173 -20.64 9.44 -6.22
N ALA A 174 -21.48 10.48 -6.08
CA ALA A 174 -21.02 11.84 -5.84
C ALA A 174 -20.23 11.97 -4.52
N GLN A 175 -20.71 11.36 -3.44
CA GLN A 175 -20.02 11.37 -2.14
C GLN A 175 -18.69 10.59 -2.19
N VAL A 176 -18.65 9.49 -2.93
CA VAL A 176 -17.42 8.72 -3.13
C VAL A 176 -16.39 9.54 -3.92
N ILE A 177 -16.81 10.26 -4.97
CA ILE A 177 -15.94 11.16 -5.76
C ILE A 177 -15.40 12.27 -4.87
N GLU A 178 -16.25 12.92 -4.08
CA GLU A 178 -15.83 13.97 -3.12
C GLU A 178 -14.78 13.44 -2.14
N ARG A 179 -15.01 12.25 -1.58
CA ARG A 179 -14.05 11.61 -0.66
C ARG A 179 -12.71 11.27 -1.33
N CYS A 180 -12.73 10.90 -2.61
CA CYS A 180 -11.52 10.68 -3.38
C CYS A 180 -10.78 12.00 -3.65
N ALA A 181 -11.51 13.08 -3.96
CA ALA A 181 -10.93 14.40 -4.15
C ALA A 181 -10.18 14.91 -2.91
N GLU A 182 -10.73 14.68 -1.69
CA GLU A 182 -10.01 14.98 -0.45
C GLU A 182 -8.65 14.25 -0.34
N GLY A 183 -8.58 13.01 -0.84
CA GLY A 183 -7.33 12.24 -0.91
C GLY A 183 -6.31 12.87 -1.86
N GLN A 184 -6.75 13.32 -3.03
CA GLN A 184 -5.93 14.03 -4.01
C GLN A 184 -5.43 15.37 -3.44
N GLU A 185 -6.30 16.14 -2.80
CA GLU A 185 -5.93 17.40 -2.13
C GLU A 185 -4.94 17.19 -0.98
N ALA A 186 -4.98 16.03 -0.33
CA ALA A 186 -3.99 15.65 0.67
C ALA A 186 -2.62 15.31 0.06
N GLY A 187 -2.55 15.11 -1.26
CA GLY A 187 -1.34 14.83 -2.02
C GLY A 187 -1.19 13.38 -2.48
N ALA A 188 -2.27 12.60 -2.50
CA ALA A 188 -2.28 11.29 -3.13
C ALA A 188 -2.34 11.43 -4.67
N GLU A 189 -1.42 10.79 -5.36
CA GLU A 189 -1.35 10.70 -6.82
C GLU A 189 -2.13 9.48 -7.34
N THR A 190 -2.25 8.46 -6.49
CA THR A 190 -2.98 7.21 -6.78
C THR A 190 -3.91 6.87 -5.62
N LEU A 191 -5.13 6.45 -5.94
CA LEU A 191 -6.11 5.97 -4.96
C LEU A 191 -6.48 4.53 -5.25
N TYR A 192 -6.32 3.68 -4.24
CA TYR A 192 -6.75 2.29 -4.28
C TYR A 192 -8.11 2.15 -3.60
N LEU A 193 -9.14 1.80 -4.34
CA LEU A 193 -10.46 1.52 -3.80
C LEU A 193 -10.55 0.04 -3.43
N GLN A 194 -10.53 -0.25 -2.14
CA GLN A 194 -10.61 -1.61 -1.61
C GLN A 194 -12.06 -2.09 -1.59
N ILE A 195 -12.40 -3.04 -2.47
CA ILE A 195 -13.69 -3.72 -2.48
C ILE A 195 -13.62 -4.94 -1.57
N ARG A 196 -14.51 -5.02 -0.57
CA ARG A 196 -14.51 -6.11 0.41
C ARG A 196 -15.48 -7.23 0.09
N ASP A 197 -16.57 -6.93 -0.61
CA ASP A 197 -17.52 -7.92 -1.13
C ASP A 197 -17.21 -8.16 -2.61
N LEU A 198 -16.46 -9.20 -2.90
CA LEU A 198 -16.01 -9.53 -4.26
C LEU A 198 -17.11 -10.16 -5.12
N ASP A 199 -18.21 -10.61 -4.49
CA ASP A 199 -19.36 -11.19 -5.19
C ASP A 199 -20.38 -10.13 -5.61
N ASP A 200 -20.30 -8.89 -5.11
CA ASP A 200 -21.16 -7.77 -5.52
C ASP A 200 -20.62 -7.12 -6.81
N HIS A 201 -20.83 -7.80 -7.94
CA HIS A 201 -20.42 -7.30 -9.25
C HIS A 201 -21.13 -6.00 -9.66
N ASP A 202 -22.36 -5.75 -9.14
CA ASP A 202 -23.09 -4.50 -9.38
C ASP A 202 -22.41 -3.32 -8.66
N HIS A 203 -21.75 -3.56 -7.53
CA HIS A 203 -20.92 -2.56 -6.87
C HIS A 203 -19.71 -2.17 -7.73
N LEU A 204 -19.01 -3.16 -8.30
CA LEU A 204 -17.88 -2.91 -9.19
C LEU A 204 -18.31 -2.14 -10.44
N ARG A 205 -19.45 -2.53 -11.04
CA ARG A 205 -20.01 -1.84 -12.21
C ARG A 205 -20.38 -0.39 -11.87
N LEU A 206 -21.07 -0.16 -10.76
CA LEU A 206 -21.46 1.18 -10.31
C LEU A 206 -20.23 2.10 -10.15
N ILE A 207 -19.17 1.61 -9.50
CA ILE A 207 -17.92 2.37 -9.34
C ILE A 207 -17.28 2.62 -10.71
N GLY A 208 -17.19 1.61 -11.56
CA GLY A 208 -16.60 1.73 -12.91
C GLY A 208 -17.30 2.74 -13.80
N GLU A 209 -18.62 2.80 -13.73
CA GLU A 209 -19.45 3.65 -14.62
C GLU A 209 -19.68 5.06 -14.04
N GLN A 210 -19.82 5.20 -12.72
CA GLN A 210 -20.27 6.44 -12.09
C GLN A 210 -19.27 7.10 -11.13
N VAL A 211 -18.11 6.49 -10.90
CA VAL A 211 -17.07 7.07 -10.06
C VAL A 211 -15.77 7.25 -10.83
N LEU A 212 -15.20 6.17 -11.40
CA LEU A 212 -13.89 6.23 -12.06
C LEU A 212 -13.78 7.29 -13.17
N PRO A 213 -14.79 7.51 -14.04
CA PRO A 213 -14.70 8.53 -15.10
C PRO A 213 -14.55 9.97 -14.60
N TYR A 214 -14.83 10.21 -13.31
CA TYR A 214 -14.79 11.55 -12.70
C TYR A 214 -13.57 11.76 -11.78
N LEU A 215 -12.67 10.77 -11.71
CA LEU A 215 -11.45 10.83 -10.89
C LEU A 215 -10.18 11.00 -11.74
N ALA A 216 -10.31 11.16 -13.05
CA ALA A 216 -9.20 11.31 -13.99
C ALA A 216 -8.73 12.78 -14.11
#